data_384e9db83336b8c65abfb09746bf8a17
#
_entry.id   384e9db83336b8c65abfb09746bf8a17
#
_cell.length_a   1.000
_cell.length_b   1.000
_cell.length_c   1.000
_cell.angle_alpha   90.00
_cell.angle_beta   90.00
_cell.angle_gamma   90.00
#
_symmetry.space_group_name_H-M   'P 1'
#
loop_
_entity.id
_entity.type
_entity.pdbx_description
1 polymer ?
#
loop_
_entity_poly.entity_id
_entity_poly.type
_entity_poly.pdbx_seq_one_letter_code
_entity_poly.pdbx_strand_id
1 'polypeptide(L)'
;MNTSLAKKILLLTLATGTLFTSRAALKVGDAMPDLSTFNLEGKLPDALKGKVVIVDFWASWCGPCKESFPAMNELQKKYGGEGVVILAVNEDEEKSDMQDFLTANPATFNVLRDAKQKLVAVAGIQTMPSSFVLDGTGTVRFTHNGFHGSQTRKDYEQEIESLLKK
;
A
#
# COMPACT_ATOMS: atom_id res chain seq x y z
N MET A 1 10.57 -76.98 7.35
CA MET A 1 11.24 -76.21 6.29
C MET A 1 10.20 -75.38 5.58
N ASN A 2 10.02 -74.11 5.95
CA ASN A 2 9.30 -73.12 5.11
C ASN A 2 9.73 -71.73 5.54
N THR A 3 10.53 -71.14 4.74
CA THR A 3 11.04 -69.76 4.92
C THR A 3 10.00 -68.79 4.37
N SER A 4 9.30 -68.08 5.26
CA SER A 4 8.42 -66.99 4.92
C SER A 4 9.23 -65.71 4.69
N LEU A 5 9.26 -65.26 3.45
CA LEU A 5 9.94 -64.04 2.99
C LEU A 5 9.02 -62.82 3.29
N ALA A 6 9.28 -62.16 4.39
CA ALA A 6 8.57 -60.92 4.74
C ALA A 6 9.07 -59.75 3.85
N LYS A 7 8.25 -59.38 2.86
CA LYS A 7 8.47 -58.15 2.06
C LYS A 7 8.23 -56.91 2.91
N LYS A 8 9.28 -56.24 3.32
CA LYS A 8 9.20 -54.89 3.92
C LYS A 8 8.85 -53.87 2.82
N ILE A 9 7.61 -53.45 2.78
CA ILE A 9 7.22 -52.31 1.94
C ILE A 9 7.61 -51.03 2.69
N LEU A 10 8.66 -50.36 2.21
CA LEU A 10 9.11 -49.05 2.67
C LEU A 10 8.16 -47.99 2.05
N LEU A 11 7.16 -47.53 2.80
CA LEU A 11 6.34 -46.40 2.40
C LEU A 11 7.17 -45.11 2.52
N LEU A 12 7.64 -44.62 1.36
CA LEU A 12 8.27 -43.30 1.25
C LEU A 12 7.19 -42.25 1.24
N THR A 13 6.88 -41.65 2.39
CA THR A 13 5.96 -40.50 2.47
C THR A 13 6.68 -39.26 1.93
N LEU A 14 6.31 -38.87 0.71
CA LEU A 14 6.73 -37.60 0.13
C LEU A 14 5.99 -36.48 0.90
N ALA A 15 6.68 -35.85 1.87
CA ALA A 15 6.18 -34.67 2.51
C ALA A 15 6.31 -33.47 1.52
N THR A 16 5.22 -33.16 0.82
CA THR A 16 5.13 -31.92 0.04
C THR A 16 5.05 -30.76 0.99
N GLY A 17 6.20 -30.25 1.40
CA GLY A 17 6.32 -29.01 2.15
C GLY A 17 5.90 -27.86 1.24
N THR A 18 4.70 -27.31 1.45
CA THR A 18 4.30 -26.01 0.89
C THR A 18 5.22 -24.96 1.48
N LEU A 19 6.19 -24.50 0.68
CA LEU A 19 7.01 -23.33 1.02
C LEU A 19 6.07 -22.12 1.05
N PHE A 20 5.63 -21.72 2.25
CA PHE A 20 5.07 -20.38 2.45
C PHE A 20 6.22 -19.40 2.24
N THR A 21 6.32 -18.85 1.02
CA THR A 21 7.18 -17.71 0.77
C THR A 21 6.57 -16.51 1.49
N SER A 22 7.08 -16.20 2.68
CA SER A 22 6.82 -14.92 3.33
C SER A 22 7.28 -13.83 2.35
N ARG A 23 6.32 -13.11 1.77
CA ARG A 23 6.63 -11.99 0.89
C ARG A 23 7.20 -10.88 1.78
N ALA A 24 8.41 -10.46 1.50
CA ALA A 24 9.01 -9.32 2.19
C ALA A 24 8.20 -8.05 1.94
N ALA A 25 8.17 -7.14 2.91
CA ALA A 25 7.56 -5.82 2.76
C ALA A 25 8.08 -5.10 1.51
N LEU A 26 7.23 -4.29 0.88
CA LEU A 26 7.62 -3.47 -0.27
C LEU A 26 8.71 -2.47 0.13
N LYS A 27 9.69 -2.32 -0.72
CA LYS A 27 10.83 -1.40 -0.53
C LYS A 27 11.15 -0.62 -1.80
N VAL A 28 12.01 0.36 -1.68
CA VAL A 28 12.53 1.13 -2.82
C VAL A 28 13.12 0.19 -3.87
N GLY A 29 12.71 0.39 -5.11
CA GLY A 29 13.07 -0.43 -6.27
C GLY A 29 12.06 -1.52 -6.62
N ASP A 30 11.15 -1.88 -5.74
CA ASP A 30 10.09 -2.86 -6.03
C ASP A 30 8.98 -2.23 -6.89
N ALA A 31 8.34 -3.03 -7.74
CA ALA A 31 7.13 -2.61 -8.42
C ALA A 31 5.93 -2.70 -7.47
N MET A 32 5.11 -1.64 -7.42
CA MET A 32 3.82 -1.68 -6.74
C MET A 32 2.95 -2.75 -7.41
N PRO A 33 2.30 -3.65 -6.65
CA PRO A 33 1.35 -4.60 -7.21
C PRO A 33 0.23 -3.88 -7.96
N ASP A 34 -0.35 -4.55 -8.95
CA ASP A 34 -1.53 -4.02 -9.64
C ASP A 34 -2.70 -3.85 -8.66
N LEU A 35 -3.01 -2.60 -8.33
CA LEU A 35 -4.03 -2.24 -7.35
C LEU A 35 -5.43 -2.72 -7.74
N SER A 36 -5.70 -2.91 -9.05
CA SER A 36 -6.98 -3.40 -9.55
C SER A 36 -7.30 -4.83 -9.11
N THR A 37 -6.29 -5.61 -8.72
CA THR A 37 -6.43 -7.01 -8.30
C THR A 37 -6.86 -7.19 -6.84
N PHE A 38 -6.87 -6.11 -6.06
CA PHE A 38 -7.16 -6.17 -4.61
C PHE A 38 -8.63 -5.97 -4.24
N ASN A 39 -9.49 -5.64 -5.23
CA ASN A 39 -10.91 -5.34 -4.99
C ASN A 39 -11.10 -4.22 -3.96
N LEU A 40 -10.31 -3.15 -4.06
CA LEU A 40 -10.42 -1.99 -3.21
C LEU A 40 -11.79 -1.31 -3.43
N GLU A 41 -12.45 -0.93 -2.36
CA GLU A 41 -13.67 -0.13 -2.44
C GLU A 41 -13.32 1.32 -2.75
N GLY A 42 -14.11 1.97 -3.59
CA GLY A 42 -13.87 3.32 -4.08
C GLY A 42 -13.54 3.35 -5.56
N LYS A 43 -13.18 4.52 -6.07
CA LYS A 43 -12.86 4.69 -7.50
C LYS A 43 -11.35 4.77 -7.67
N LEU A 44 -10.75 3.68 -8.14
CA LEU A 44 -9.36 3.70 -8.62
C LEU A 44 -9.31 4.52 -9.93
N PRO A 45 -8.39 5.48 -10.07
CA PRO A 45 -8.23 6.22 -11.33
C PRO A 45 -7.88 5.31 -12.51
N ASP A 46 -8.44 5.59 -13.68
CA ASP A 46 -8.32 4.75 -14.87
C ASP A 46 -6.89 4.62 -15.39
N ALA A 47 -6.03 5.61 -15.15
CA ALA A 47 -4.64 5.62 -15.61
C ALA A 47 -3.69 6.17 -14.55
N LEU A 48 -2.88 5.29 -13.99
CA LEU A 48 -1.77 5.63 -13.10
C LEU A 48 -0.41 5.63 -13.82
N LYS A 49 -0.33 4.94 -14.97
CA LYS A 49 0.89 4.88 -15.78
C LYS A 49 1.29 6.27 -16.27
N GLY A 50 2.56 6.61 -16.13
CA GLY A 50 3.10 7.92 -16.49
C GLY A 50 2.88 9.00 -15.43
N LYS A 51 2.26 8.66 -14.29
CA LYS A 51 2.02 9.60 -13.19
C LYS A 51 2.93 9.30 -12.00
N VAL A 52 3.27 10.32 -11.24
CA VAL A 52 3.82 10.15 -9.91
C VAL A 52 2.64 9.80 -8.97
N VAL A 53 2.74 8.68 -8.27
CA VAL A 53 1.66 8.20 -7.42
C VAL A 53 2.13 8.10 -5.97
N ILE A 54 1.36 8.69 -5.05
CA ILE A 54 1.55 8.46 -3.62
C ILE A 54 0.47 7.48 -3.17
N VAL A 55 0.88 6.32 -2.67
CA VAL A 55 -0.01 5.33 -2.03
C VAL A 55 0.18 5.44 -0.53
N ASP A 56 -0.81 5.98 0.18
CA ASP A 56 -0.76 6.26 1.62
C ASP A 56 -1.74 5.37 2.39
N PHE A 57 -1.25 4.60 3.34
CA PHE A 57 -2.04 3.71 4.18
C PHE A 57 -2.41 4.40 5.48
N TRP A 58 -3.71 4.42 5.81
CA TRP A 58 -4.25 5.17 6.93
C TRP A 58 -5.49 4.51 7.56
N ALA A 59 -5.82 4.93 8.77
CA ALA A 59 -7.06 4.54 9.44
C ALA A 59 -7.66 5.71 10.23
N SER A 60 -8.96 5.69 10.49
CA SER A 60 -9.69 6.74 11.20
C SER A 60 -9.20 6.95 12.64
N TRP A 61 -8.81 5.87 13.32
CA TRP A 61 -8.28 5.86 14.67
C TRP A 61 -6.80 6.29 14.77
N CYS A 62 -6.14 6.54 13.65
CA CYS A 62 -4.73 6.90 13.60
C CYS A 62 -4.56 8.43 13.72
N GLY A 63 -4.10 8.91 14.88
CA GLY A 63 -3.88 10.33 15.15
C GLY A 63 -2.95 11.02 14.13
N PRO A 64 -1.71 10.50 13.87
CA PRO A 64 -0.82 11.07 12.88
C PRO A 64 -1.38 11.06 11.45
N CYS A 65 -2.26 10.11 11.11
CA CYS A 65 -2.95 10.10 9.81
C CYS A 65 -3.89 11.31 9.68
N LYS A 66 -4.63 11.66 10.74
CA LYS A 66 -5.44 12.86 10.76
C LYS A 66 -4.62 14.12 10.51
N GLU A 67 -3.42 14.19 11.08
CA GLU A 67 -2.51 15.32 10.89
C GLU A 67 -1.93 15.38 9.47
N SER A 68 -1.80 14.25 8.76
CA SER A 68 -1.27 14.20 7.39
C SER A 68 -2.28 14.68 6.33
N PHE A 69 -3.60 14.56 6.57
CA PHE A 69 -4.64 14.88 5.57
C PHE A 69 -4.56 16.31 5.01
N PRO A 70 -4.37 17.37 5.83
CA PRO A 70 -4.19 18.72 5.30
C PRO A 70 -2.98 18.83 4.36
N ALA A 71 -1.86 18.20 4.69
CA ALA A 71 -0.68 18.21 3.85
C ALA A 71 -0.91 17.47 2.52
N MET A 72 -1.58 16.31 2.55
CA MET A 72 -1.97 15.58 1.35
C MET A 72 -2.93 16.37 0.46
N ASN A 73 -3.89 17.11 1.04
CA ASN A 73 -4.77 18.04 0.31
C ASN A 73 -3.97 19.15 -0.38
N GLU A 74 -2.99 19.74 0.31
CA GLU A 74 -2.12 20.77 -0.28
C GLU A 74 -1.26 20.21 -1.42
N LEU A 75 -0.70 19.02 -1.27
CA LEU A 75 0.07 18.32 -2.32
C LEU A 75 -0.81 18.02 -3.54
N GLN A 76 -2.02 17.49 -3.32
CA GLN A 76 -2.97 17.22 -4.40
C GLN A 76 -3.36 18.51 -5.14
N LYS A 77 -3.61 19.60 -4.41
CA LYS A 77 -3.93 20.91 -5.00
C LYS A 77 -2.74 21.46 -5.82
N LYS A 78 -1.53 21.34 -5.30
CA LYS A 78 -0.32 21.88 -5.93
C LYS A 78 0.08 21.10 -7.18
N TYR A 79 0.08 19.76 -7.11
CA TYR A 79 0.70 18.90 -8.12
C TYR A 79 -0.29 18.04 -8.92
N GLY A 80 -1.56 18.00 -8.54
CA GLY A 80 -2.55 17.16 -9.24
C GLY A 80 -2.67 17.48 -10.73
N GLY A 81 -2.59 18.77 -11.11
CA GLY A 81 -2.56 19.22 -12.50
C GLY A 81 -1.27 18.88 -13.26
N GLU A 82 -0.19 18.54 -12.55
CA GLU A 82 1.13 18.19 -13.11
C GLU A 82 1.33 16.68 -13.26
N GLY A 83 0.30 15.89 -13.00
CA GLY A 83 0.37 14.43 -13.16
C GLY A 83 0.70 13.67 -11.88
N VAL A 84 0.46 14.26 -10.71
CA VAL A 84 0.53 13.57 -9.42
C VAL A 84 -0.84 13.05 -9.01
N VAL A 85 -0.89 11.82 -8.52
CA VAL A 85 -2.11 11.17 -8.00
C VAL A 85 -1.84 10.70 -6.57
N ILE A 86 -2.71 11.08 -5.64
CA ILE A 86 -2.68 10.55 -4.28
C ILE A 86 -3.79 9.52 -4.13
N LEU A 87 -3.44 8.32 -3.65
CA LEU A 87 -4.32 7.21 -3.34
C LEU A 87 -4.20 6.93 -1.84
N ALA A 88 -5.15 7.39 -1.05
CA ALA A 88 -5.20 7.10 0.37
C ALA A 88 -6.00 5.79 0.58
N VAL A 89 -5.31 4.74 1.00
CA VAL A 89 -5.88 3.41 1.23
C VAL A 89 -6.24 3.28 2.71
N ASN A 90 -7.53 3.19 2.97
CA ASN A 90 -8.07 3.08 4.31
C ASN A 90 -8.11 1.63 4.78
N GLU A 91 -7.75 1.41 6.05
CA GLU A 91 -7.64 0.09 6.68
C GLU A 91 -8.64 -0.12 7.83
N ASP A 92 -9.67 0.73 7.95
CA ASP A 92 -10.71 0.53 8.95
C ASP A 92 -11.50 -0.75 8.66
N GLU A 93 -11.83 -1.50 9.71
CA GLU A 93 -12.67 -2.70 9.60
C GLU A 93 -14.09 -2.31 9.17
N GLU A 94 -14.62 -1.23 9.76
CA GLU A 94 -15.96 -0.73 9.46
C GLU A 94 -15.89 0.45 8.48
N LYS A 95 -16.71 0.39 7.44
CA LYS A 95 -16.81 1.46 6.44
C LYS A 95 -17.33 2.77 7.02
N SER A 96 -18.19 2.67 8.01
CA SER A 96 -18.75 3.83 8.72
C SER A 96 -17.68 4.69 9.37
N ASP A 97 -16.66 4.06 9.98
CA ASP A 97 -15.58 4.78 10.66
C ASP A 97 -14.77 5.63 9.68
N MET A 98 -14.46 5.07 8.51
CA MET A 98 -13.86 5.82 7.40
C MET A 98 -14.75 6.99 6.96
N GLN A 99 -16.07 6.76 6.83
CA GLN A 99 -17.00 7.78 6.35
C GLN A 99 -17.14 8.94 7.35
N ASP A 100 -17.25 8.63 8.65
CA ASP A 100 -17.34 9.61 9.72
C ASP A 100 -16.05 10.46 9.78
N PHE A 101 -14.89 9.81 9.66
CA PHE A 101 -13.61 10.50 9.57
C PHE A 101 -13.57 11.47 8.38
N LEU A 102 -13.94 11.01 7.18
CA LEU A 102 -13.92 11.83 5.96
C LEU A 102 -14.92 12.97 5.99
N THR A 103 -16.02 12.83 6.71
CA THR A 103 -16.99 13.91 6.95
C THR A 103 -16.35 15.04 7.77
N ALA A 104 -15.56 14.70 8.78
CA ALA A 104 -14.86 15.66 9.62
C ALA A 104 -13.53 16.16 9.00
N ASN A 105 -12.91 15.38 8.12
CA ASN A 105 -11.62 15.66 7.49
C ASN A 105 -11.70 15.41 5.98
N PRO A 106 -12.31 16.32 5.20
CA PRO A 106 -12.53 16.12 3.78
C PRO A 106 -11.23 15.93 3.00
N ALA A 107 -11.21 14.93 2.12
CA ALA A 107 -10.11 14.64 1.21
C ALA A 107 -10.40 15.21 -0.20
N THR A 108 -9.40 15.85 -0.81
CA THR A 108 -9.44 16.31 -2.22
C THR A 108 -8.70 15.34 -3.17
N PHE A 109 -8.20 14.23 -2.63
CA PHE A 109 -7.50 13.15 -3.29
C PHE A 109 -8.36 11.88 -3.31
N ASN A 110 -7.87 10.82 -3.98
CA ASN A 110 -8.62 9.58 -4.09
C ASN A 110 -8.53 8.78 -2.80
N VAL A 111 -9.68 8.38 -2.28
CA VAL A 111 -9.76 7.51 -1.11
C VAL A 111 -10.27 6.14 -1.57
N LEU A 112 -9.55 5.11 -1.18
CA LEU A 112 -9.88 3.70 -1.39
C LEU A 112 -9.95 3.01 -0.03
N ARG A 113 -10.68 1.89 0.08
CA ARG A 113 -10.70 1.08 1.29
C ARG A 113 -10.25 -0.34 0.97
N ASP A 114 -9.26 -0.85 1.70
CA ASP A 114 -8.82 -2.24 1.64
C ASP A 114 -9.61 -3.10 2.64
N ALA A 115 -10.92 -3.24 2.38
CA ALA A 115 -11.86 -3.91 3.28
C ALA A 115 -11.46 -5.35 3.70
N LYS A 116 -10.53 -5.95 2.98
CA LYS A 116 -10.00 -7.31 3.25
C LYS A 116 -8.57 -7.30 3.74
N GLN A 117 -8.00 -6.13 3.94
CA GLN A 117 -6.61 -5.92 4.39
C GLN A 117 -5.56 -6.71 3.59
N LYS A 118 -5.83 -6.91 2.30
CA LYS A 118 -4.95 -7.70 1.42
C LYS A 118 -3.78 -6.89 0.89
N LEU A 119 -4.04 -5.64 0.52
CA LEU A 119 -3.01 -4.76 0.00
C LEU A 119 -2.05 -4.36 1.11
N VAL A 120 -2.56 -3.99 2.29
CA VAL A 120 -1.73 -3.66 3.46
C VAL A 120 -0.83 -4.81 3.87
N ALA A 121 -1.34 -6.05 3.83
CA ALA A 121 -0.56 -7.25 4.13
C ALA A 121 0.55 -7.49 3.08
N VAL A 122 0.26 -7.33 1.79
CA VAL A 122 1.25 -7.48 0.70
C VAL A 122 2.28 -6.35 0.74
N ALA A 123 1.86 -5.13 1.07
CA ALA A 123 2.76 -3.99 1.24
C ALA A 123 3.67 -4.13 2.47
N GLY A 124 3.27 -4.96 3.44
CA GLY A 124 4.05 -5.24 4.65
C GLY A 124 4.03 -4.06 5.63
N ILE A 125 2.92 -3.30 5.67
CA ILE A 125 2.76 -2.13 6.53
C ILE A 125 2.73 -2.57 8.00
N GLN A 126 3.56 -1.93 8.83
CA GLN A 126 3.65 -2.20 10.27
C GLN A 126 3.14 -1.03 11.11
N THR A 127 3.12 0.17 10.57
CA THR A 127 2.71 1.41 11.24
C THR A 127 1.90 2.29 10.30
N MET A 128 1.09 3.20 10.85
CA MET A 128 0.32 4.19 10.06
C MET A 128 0.57 5.60 10.58
N PRO A 129 0.57 6.61 9.67
CA PRO A 129 0.53 6.44 8.22
C PRO A 129 1.83 5.84 7.68
N SER A 130 1.74 5.09 6.60
CA SER A 130 2.90 4.67 5.80
C SER A 130 2.59 4.89 4.34
N SER A 131 3.56 5.41 3.60
CA SER A 131 3.35 5.69 2.20
C SER A 131 4.50 5.27 1.30
N PHE A 132 4.14 5.02 0.05
CA PHE A 132 5.05 4.74 -1.05
C PHE A 132 4.90 5.83 -2.10
N VAL A 133 6.00 6.45 -2.52
CA VAL A 133 6.03 7.36 -3.66
C VAL A 133 6.55 6.60 -4.88
N LEU A 134 5.71 6.52 -5.91
CA LEU A 134 5.97 5.75 -7.13
C LEU A 134 6.30 6.69 -8.28
N ASP A 135 7.19 6.26 -9.16
CA ASP A 135 7.41 6.93 -10.44
C ASP A 135 6.37 6.52 -11.49
N GLY A 136 6.46 7.11 -12.69
CA GLY A 136 5.53 6.85 -13.80
C GLY A 136 5.51 5.41 -14.33
N THR A 137 6.45 4.55 -13.89
CA THR A 137 6.46 3.12 -14.19
C THR A 137 5.77 2.28 -13.11
N GLY A 138 5.38 2.89 -11.98
CA GLY A 138 4.82 2.21 -10.82
C GLY A 138 5.89 1.61 -9.89
N THR A 139 7.16 2.02 -10.04
CA THR A 139 8.25 1.58 -9.18
C THR A 139 8.32 2.46 -7.93
N VAL A 140 8.45 1.84 -6.75
CA VAL A 140 8.65 2.52 -5.47
C VAL A 140 9.98 3.26 -5.48
N ARG A 141 9.95 4.57 -5.33
CA ARG A 141 11.14 5.44 -5.32
C ARG A 141 11.46 5.94 -3.93
N PHE A 142 10.43 6.18 -3.10
CA PHE A 142 10.61 6.59 -1.70
C PHE A 142 9.55 5.92 -0.83
N THR A 143 9.84 5.83 0.47
CA THR A 143 8.94 5.26 1.48
C THR A 143 8.96 6.14 2.71
N HIS A 144 7.78 6.35 3.32
CA HIS A 144 7.65 7.08 4.58
C HIS A 144 6.92 6.21 5.60
N ASN A 145 7.39 6.26 6.84
CA ASN A 145 6.77 5.61 8.00
C ASN A 145 6.48 6.69 9.05
N GLY A 146 5.21 6.95 9.29
CA GLY A 146 4.75 8.04 10.14
C GLY A 146 4.66 9.38 9.40
N PHE A 147 4.07 10.37 10.08
CA PHE A 147 3.98 11.75 9.62
C PHE A 147 4.63 12.68 10.65
N HIS A 148 5.61 13.45 10.23
CA HIS A 148 6.39 14.35 11.05
C HIS A 148 6.19 15.83 10.66
N GLY A 149 4.92 16.19 10.39
CA GLY A 149 4.49 17.55 10.10
C GLY A 149 5.16 18.16 8.87
N SER A 150 5.70 19.36 9.03
CA SER A 150 6.28 20.12 7.92
C SER A 150 7.49 19.44 7.27
N GLN A 151 8.22 18.58 8.00
CA GLN A 151 9.37 17.88 7.44
C GLN A 151 8.90 16.87 6.39
N THR A 152 7.98 15.97 6.75
CA THR A 152 7.44 14.96 5.81
C THR A 152 6.81 15.63 4.58
N ARG A 153 6.11 16.77 4.77
CA ARG A 153 5.56 17.52 3.63
C ARG A 153 6.65 18.02 2.68
N LYS A 154 7.75 18.59 3.21
CA LYS A 154 8.88 19.04 2.39
C LYS A 154 9.54 17.88 1.65
N ASP A 155 9.66 16.73 2.29
CA ASP A 155 10.23 15.53 1.68
C ASP A 155 9.37 15.10 0.49
N TYR A 156 8.05 15.01 0.64
CA TYR A 156 7.14 14.75 -0.48
C TYR A 156 7.28 15.75 -1.62
N GLU A 157 7.34 17.06 -1.31
CA GLU A 157 7.49 18.09 -2.36
C GLU A 157 8.78 17.88 -3.16
N GLN A 158 9.91 17.64 -2.50
CA GLN A 158 11.19 17.39 -3.16
C GLN A 158 11.19 16.10 -3.99
N GLU A 159 10.60 15.03 -3.46
CA GLU A 159 10.49 13.74 -4.13
C GLU A 159 9.61 13.83 -5.38
N ILE A 160 8.42 14.43 -5.26
CA ILE A 160 7.52 14.68 -6.39
C ILE A 160 8.24 15.46 -7.48
N GLU A 161 8.88 16.60 -7.13
CA GLU A 161 9.58 17.46 -8.09
C GLU A 161 10.74 16.73 -8.77
N SER A 162 11.43 15.82 -8.05
CA SER A 162 12.50 15.01 -8.62
C SER A 162 12.00 13.99 -9.65
N LEU A 163 10.75 13.50 -9.49
CA LEU A 163 10.14 12.51 -10.37
C LEU A 163 9.42 13.14 -11.57
N LEU A 164 8.86 14.34 -11.41
CA LEU A 164 8.21 15.10 -12.51
C LEU A 164 9.19 15.62 -13.55
N LYS A 165 10.46 15.85 -13.17
CA LYS A 165 11.53 16.35 -14.08
C LYS A 165 12.12 15.30 -15.01
N LYS A 166 11.70 14.05 -14.91
CA LYS A 166 12.18 12.94 -15.73
C LYS A 166 11.22 12.64 -16.87
#